data_d2e7a73ea2c9daf6e1b61560b1eda34c
#
_entry.id   d2e7a73ea2c9daf6e1b61560b1eda34c
#
_cell.length_a   1.000
_cell.length_b   1.000
_cell.length_c   1.000
_cell.angle_alpha   90.00
_cell.angle_beta   90.00
_cell.angle_gamma   90.00
#
_symmetry.space_group_name_H-M   'P 1'
#
loop_
_entity.id
_entity.type
_entity.pdbx_description
1 polymer ?
#
loop_
_entity_poly.entity_id
_entity_poly.type
_entity_poly.pdbx_seq_one_letter_code
_entity_poly.pdbx_strand_id
1 'polypeptide(L)'
;MAAPSSTTKAGKNEPFELQVARGQISWHRSIVVFGYNADVDTSVETVWPHGGILTFPSTAIQLSVSSENANDTANGTGARTVYLEGLDANHNTITETVTLNGQTAVTTTKSYLHINNCYVLTAGSGNSAAGTIYFGTGTVTAGVPATVYEVIQFDYNSRITASYTIPAGYTGYVLQGLFSSGQSSGTGPVTGRLMTRGTNNIRLTSAVTTVNNGAADYAFEYPVVVPEKTTIEAQAVGTGTNNACSAMFIILLIKNDAGTP
;
A
#
# COMPACT_ATOMS: atom_id res chain seq x y z
N MET A 1 28.92 -11.86 15.25
CA MET A 1 27.71 -12.03 16.11
C MET A 1 27.01 -13.27 15.64
N ALA A 2 26.72 -14.22 16.55
CA ALA A 2 25.97 -15.43 16.18
C ALA A 2 24.61 -15.04 15.62
N ALA A 3 24.17 -15.67 14.53
CA ALA A 3 22.82 -15.53 14.04
C ALA A 3 21.85 -15.78 15.21
N PRO A 4 20.80 -14.96 15.39
CA PRO A 4 19.80 -15.25 16.39
C PRO A 4 19.20 -16.61 16.03
N SER A 5 19.40 -17.56 16.92
CA SER A 5 18.78 -18.86 16.73
C SER A 5 17.27 -18.65 16.69
N SER A 6 16.58 -19.29 15.76
CA SER A 6 15.12 -19.38 15.68
C SER A 6 14.55 -20.16 16.88
N THR A 7 15.27 -20.20 17.99
CA THR A 7 14.88 -20.92 19.18
C THR A 7 13.69 -20.23 19.81
N THR A 8 12.59 -20.92 19.78
CA THR A 8 11.42 -20.70 20.60
C THR A 8 11.83 -20.37 22.03
N LYS A 9 11.42 -19.22 22.54
CA LYS A 9 11.60 -18.90 23.96
C LYS A 9 10.92 -19.98 24.78
N ALA A 10 11.74 -20.66 25.61
CA ALA A 10 11.30 -21.51 26.69
C ALA A 10 10.03 -22.35 26.45
N GLY A 11 10.12 -23.42 25.68
CA GLY A 11 9.13 -24.50 25.65
C GLY A 11 7.84 -24.25 24.89
N LYS A 12 7.74 -23.19 24.12
CA LYS A 12 6.60 -22.93 23.22
C LYS A 12 7.01 -23.15 21.77
N ASN A 13 6.49 -24.19 21.15
CA ASN A 13 6.54 -24.37 19.70
C ASN A 13 5.55 -23.39 19.02
N GLU A 14 5.98 -22.16 18.83
CA GLU A 14 5.18 -21.21 18.04
C GLU A 14 5.55 -21.36 16.56
N PRO A 15 4.58 -21.32 15.63
CA PRO A 15 4.85 -21.28 14.20
C PRO A 15 5.77 -20.10 13.84
N PHE A 16 6.63 -20.30 12.84
CA PHE A 16 7.60 -19.27 12.40
C PHE A 16 6.90 -17.95 12.05
N GLU A 17 5.78 -18.02 11.35
CA GLU A 17 5.00 -16.86 10.91
C GLU A 17 4.50 -16.03 12.11
N LEU A 18 4.09 -16.71 13.18
CA LEU A 18 3.65 -16.04 14.40
C LEU A 18 4.83 -15.39 15.14
N GLN A 19 6.00 -16.05 15.15
CA GLN A 19 7.21 -15.46 15.73
C GLN A 19 7.66 -14.21 14.98
N VAL A 20 7.57 -14.20 13.64
CA VAL A 20 7.84 -13.02 12.82
C VAL A 20 6.83 -11.91 13.11
N ALA A 21 5.54 -12.22 13.14
CA ALA A 21 4.49 -11.26 13.40
C ALA A 21 4.62 -10.60 14.79
N ARG A 22 5.14 -11.35 15.77
CA ARG A 22 5.43 -10.87 17.14
C ARG A 22 6.79 -10.16 17.28
N GLY A 23 7.56 -10.01 16.19
CA GLY A 23 8.89 -9.40 16.20
C GLY A 23 9.93 -10.19 16.98
N GLN A 24 9.75 -11.51 17.14
CA GLN A 24 10.68 -12.38 17.87
C GLN A 24 11.85 -12.86 17.00
N ILE A 25 11.67 -12.83 15.69
CA ILE A 25 12.72 -13.15 14.72
C ILE A 25 13.35 -11.82 14.26
N SER A 26 14.60 -11.60 14.65
CA SER A 26 15.34 -10.41 14.27
C SER A 26 15.43 -10.31 12.73
N TRP A 27 15.39 -9.07 12.22
CA TRP A 27 15.54 -8.74 10.80
C TRP A 27 14.46 -9.27 9.85
N HIS A 28 13.41 -9.90 10.39
CA HIS A 28 12.24 -10.33 9.63
C HIS A 28 11.04 -9.47 9.97
N ARG A 29 10.26 -9.11 8.97
CA ARG A 29 9.01 -8.35 9.11
C ARG A 29 7.99 -8.86 8.09
N SER A 30 6.79 -9.17 8.52
CA SER A 30 5.68 -9.48 7.61
C SER A 30 4.92 -8.21 7.25
N ILE A 31 4.61 -8.07 5.97
CA ILE A 31 3.79 -7.00 5.42
C ILE A 31 2.61 -7.64 4.72
N VAL A 32 1.40 -7.23 5.08
CA VAL A 32 0.18 -7.54 4.34
C VAL A 32 -0.20 -6.30 3.56
N VAL A 33 -0.27 -6.42 2.25
CA VAL A 33 -0.71 -5.37 1.34
C VAL A 33 -2.10 -5.73 0.86
N PHE A 34 -3.01 -4.78 0.95
CA PHE A 34 -4.39 -4.93 0.51
C PHE A 34 -4.78 -3.75 -0.38
N GLY A 35 -5.46 -4.03 -1.48
CA GLY A 35 -6.00 -3.00 -2.37
C GLY A 35 -7.43 -3.30 -2.79
N TYR A 36 -8.15 -2.21 -3.06
CA TYR A 36 -9.50 -2.25 -3.58
C TYR A 36 -9.69 -1.15 -4.62
N ASN A 37 -10.30 -1.50 -5.73
CA ASN A 37 -10.78 -0.56 -6.75
C ASN A 37 -12.24 -0.93 -7.07
N ALA A 38 -13.15 0.02 -6.85
CA ALA A 38 -14.58 -0.21 -7.03
C ALA A 38 -15.01 -0.17 -8.51
N ASP A 39 -14.14 0.33 -9.40
CA ASP A 39 -14.49 0.71 -10.76
C ASP A 39 -13.35 0.44 -11.74
N VAL A 40 -13.00 -0.84 -11.93
CA VAL A 40 -12.02 -1.26 -12.92
C VAL A 40 -12.69 -1.36 -14.30
N ASP A 41 -12.15 -0.62 -15.24
CA ASP A 41 -12.62 -0.54 -16.61
C ASP A 41 -11.80 -1.39 -17.61
N THR A 42 -11.94 -1.08 -18.89
CA THR A 42 -11.26 -1.75 -20.01
C THR A 42 -9.80 -1.30 -20.21
N SER A 43 -9.35 -0.32 -19.44
CA SER A 43 -7.94 0.08 -19.35
C SER A 43 -7.27 -0.60 -18.17
N VAL A 44 -5.95 -0.79 -18.25
CA VAL A 44 -5.18 -1.30 -17.10
C VAL A 44 -5.15 -0.26 -15.99
N GLU A 45 -5.51 -0.66 -14.78
CA GLU A 45 -5.52 0.18 -13.59
C GLU A 45 -4.79 -0.52 -12.44
N THR A 46 -4.23 0.26 -11.52
CA THR A 46 -3.79 -0.25 -10.22
C THR A 46 -5.02 -0.63 -9.38
N VAL A 47 -4.92 -1.66 -8.57
CA VAL A 47 -5.98 -1.99 -7.60
C VAL A 47 -5.86 -1.05 -6.40
N TRP A 48 -6.45 0.13 -6.53
CA TRP A 48 -6.47 1.20 -5.53
C TRP A 48 -7.73 2.09 -5.67
N PRO A 49 -8.15 2.83 -4.62
CA PRO A 49 -9.46 3.50 -4.63
C PRO A 49 -9.57 4.71 -5.56
N HIS A 50 -8.44 5.31 -5.96
CA HIS A 50 -8.47 6.53 -6.79
C HIS A 50 -8.67 6.22 -8.27
N GLY A 51 -8.50 4.95 -8.69
CA GLY A 51 -8.58 4.55 -10.11
C GLY A 51 -7.35 4.94 -10.93
N GLY A 52 -7.29 4.42 -12.17
CA GLY A 52 -6.15 4.61 -13.05
C GLY A 52 -4.86 3.94 -12.56
N ILE A 53 -3.74 4.30 -13.16
CA ILE A 53 -2.42 3.76 -12.80
C ILE A 53 -1.78 4.59 -11.68
N LEU A 54 -1.40 3.92 -10.58
CA LEU A 54 -0.63 4.54 -9.51
C LEU A 54 0.71 5.08 -10.05
N THR A 55 0.96 6.34 -9.76
CA THR A 55 2.20 7.02 -10.13
C THR A 55 2.99 7.40 -8.88
N PHE A 56 4.28 7.65 -9.05
CA PHE A 56 5.17 8.10 -7.97
C PHE A 56 5.91 9.35 -8.41
N PRO A 57 6.31 10.22 -7.47
CA PRO A 57 7.23 11.31 -7.78
C PRO A 57 8.52 10.77 -8.43
N SER A 58 9.08 11.51 -9.37
CA SER A 58 10.38 11.17 -9.99
C SER A 58 11.56 11.41 -9.05
N THR A 59 11.39 12.28 -8.07
CA THR A 59 12.34 12.59 -6.98
C THR A 59 11.54 12.72 -5.68
N ALA A 60 12.20 12.51 -4.55
CA ALA A 60 11.51 12.70 -3.26
C ALA A 60 11.08 14.15 -3.06
N ILE A 61 9.81 14.36 -2.76
CA ILE A 61 9.18 15.68 -2.63
C ILE A 61 8.34 15.76 -1.35
N GLN A 62 8.14 16.95 -0.85
CA GLN A 62 7.13 17.21 0.16
C GLN A 62 5.73 17.10 -0.46
N LEU A 63 4.82 16.47 0.27
CA LEU A 63 3.45 16.20 -0.20
C LEU A 63 2.47 17.21 0.39
N SER A 64 1.46 17.57 -0.38
CA SER A 64 0.25 18.21 0.10
C SER A 64 -0.69 17.14 0.65
N VAL A 65 -1.11 17.29 1.92
CA VAL A 65 -2.09 16.42 2.57
C VAL A 65 -3.36 17.22 2.84
N SER A 66 -4.49 16.78 2.32
CA SER A 66 -5.78 17.47 2.42
C SER A 66 -6.94 16.47 2.37
N SER A 67 -8.13 16.89 2.72
CA SER A 67 -9.35 16.10 2.66
C SER A 67 -10.43 16.80 1.84
N GLU A 68 -11.32 16.06 1.22
CA GLU A 68 -12.55 16.59 0.59
C GLU A 68 -13.48 17.28 1.59
N ASN A 69 -13.34 16.96 2.88
CA ASN A 69 -14.30 17.42 3.91
C ASN A 69 -13.61 18.37 4.90
N ALA A 70 -14.24 19.51 5.14
CA ALA A 70 -13.77 20.51 6.10
C ALA A 70 -13.77 20.02 7.56
N ASN A 71 -14.52 18.96 7.89
CA ASN A 71 -14.53 18.36 9.22
C ASN A 71 -13.31 17.50 9.54
N ASP A 72 -12.46 17.19 8.55
CA ASP A 72 -11.17 16.51 8.75
C ASP A 72 -10.09 17.56 9.10
N THR A 73 -10.13 18.04 10.32
CA THR A 73 -9.24 19.10 10.83
C THR A 73 -8.97 18.91 12.32
N ALA A 74 -7.95 19.58 12.85
CA ALA A 74 -7.44 19.44 14.21
C ALA A 74 -8.52 19.39 15.31
N ASN A 75 -9.59 20.15 15.15
CA ASN A 75 -10.71 20.24 16.11
C ASN A 75 -12.03 19.74 15.52
N GLY A 76 -12.00 19.11 14.33
CA GLY A 76 -13.20 18.63 13.64
C GLY A 76 -13.77 17.34 14.21
N THR A 77 -14.91 16.94 13.65
CA THR A 77 -15.59 15.68 14.00
C THR A 77 -15.02 14.48 13.24
N GLY A 78 -14.36 14.70 12.09
CA GLY A 78 -13.72 13.71 11.25
C GLY A 78 -12.28 13.36 11.66
N ALA A 79 -11.45 12.97 10.73
CA ALA A 79 -10.03 12.71 10.96
C ALA A 79 -9.30 13.99 11.41
N ARG A 80 -8.44 13.85 12.42
CA ARG A 80 -7.65 14.97 12.97
C ARG A 80 -6.18 14.87 12.60
N THR A 81 -5.63 13.67 12.71
CA THR A 81 -4.24 13.41 12.32
C THR A 81 -4.16 12.13 11.50
N VAL A 82 -3.22 12.10 10.57
CA VAL A 82 -2.89 10.92 9.78
C VAL A 82 -1.44 10.53 10.02
N TYR A 83 -1.20 9.22 10.12
CA TYR A 83 0.14 8.64 10.10
C TYR A 83 0.52 8.37 8.65
N LEU A 84 1.77 8.65 8.31
CA LEU A 84 2.33 8.43 6.99
C LEU A 84 3.68 7.72 7.14
N GLU A 85 3.81 6.56 6.50
CA GLU A 85 5.07 5.81 6.32
C GLU A 85 5.38 5.71 4.83
N GLY A 86 6.58 6.08 4.47
CA GLY A 86 7.03 6.02 3.09
C GLY A 86 8.54 5.93 3.00
N LEU A 87 9.06 6.19 1.81
CA LEU A 87 10.47 6.08 1.51
C LEU A 87 11.03 7.43 1.07
N ASP A 88 12.22 7.79 1.56
CA ASP A 88 12.98 8.96 1.13
C ASP A 88 13.66 8.75 -0.25
N ALA A 89 14.46 9.71 -0.70
CA ALA A 89 15.20 9.65 -1.96
C ALA A 89 16.16 8.46 -2.07
N ASN A 90 16.61 7.91 -0.94
CA ASN A 90 17.49 6.75 -0.86
C ASN A 90 16.73 5.43 -0.66
N HIS A 91 15.39 5.49 -0.60
CA HIS A 91 14.50 4.39 -0.25
C HIS A 91 14.63 3.94 1.22
N ASN A 92 15.12 4.78 2.12
CA ASN A 92 15.03 4.50 3.55
C ASN A 92 13.63 4.80 4.06
N THR A 93 13.15 3.98 4.99
CA THR A 93 11.83 4.19 5.62
C THR A 93 11.84 5.46 6.44
N ILE A 94 10.87 6.32 6.20
CA ILE A 94 10.59 7.55 6.95
C ILE A 94 9.13 7.59 7.37
N THR A 95 8.85 8.21 8.51
CA THR A 95 7.49 8.32 9.05
C THR A 95 7.20 9.74 9.52
N GLU A 96 5.95 10.14 9.45
CA GLU A 96 5.47 11.45 9.89
C GLU A 96 4.03 11.35 10.38
N THR A 97 3.64 12.22 11.29
CA THR A 97 2.23 12.46 11.63
C THR A 97 1.85 13.84 11.15
N VAL A 98 0.82 13.94 10.33
CA VAL A 98 0.31 15.20 9.79
C VAL A 98 -1.01 15.54 10.44
N THR A 99 -1.13 16.76 10.97
CA THR A 99 -2.41 17.30 11.45
C THR A 99 -3.17 17.89 10.28
N LEU A 100 -4.40 17.42 10.06
CA LEU A 100 -5.23 17.84 8.92
C LEU A 100 -5.79 19.26 9.13
N ASN A 101 -6.07 19.92 8.01
CA ASN A 101 -6.71 21.24 7.96
C ASN A 101 -7.87 21.27 6.93
N GLY A 102 -8.68 20.20 6.91
CA GLY A 102 -9.82 20.05 6.01
C GLY A 102 -9.39 20.10 4.55
N GLN A 103 -10.07 20.93 3.79
CA GLN A 103 -9.80 21.13 2.36
C GLN A 103 -8.54 21.96 2.05
N THR A 104 -7.94 22.58 3.07
CA THR A 104 -6.68 23.31 2.93
C THR A 104 -5.51 22.35 3.11
N ALA A 105 -4.62 22.29 2.14
CA ALA A 105 -3.47 21.42 2.19
C ALA A 105 -2.51 21.79 3.33
N VAL A 106 -1.99 20.75 4.00
CA VAL A 106 -0.85 20.82 4.89
C VAL A 106 0.34 20.15 4.20
N THR A 107 1.47 20.81 4.13
CA THR A 107 2.68 20.26 3.52
C THR A 107 3.42 19.38 4.52
N THR A 108 3.83 18.19 4.10
CA THR A 108 4.68 17.30 4.92
C THR A 108 6.02 17.94 5.21
N THR A 109 6.61 17.64 6.37
CA THR A 109 7.96 18.15 6.72
C THR A 109 9.05 17.32 6.05
N LYS A 110 8.77 16.03 5.76
CA LYS A 110 9.66 15.11 5.07
C LYS A 110 9.34 15.02 3.59
N SER A 111 10.33 14.64 2.78
CA SER A 111 10.18 14.40 1.34
C SER A 111 10.04 12.91 1.06
N TYR A 112 9.02 12.53 0.30
CA TYR A 112 8.64 11.16 -0.01
C TYR A 112 8.84 10.85 -1.49
N LEU A 113 9.44 9.71 -1.78
CA LEU A 113 9.50 9.11 -3.11
C LEU A 113 8.38 8.08 -3.29
N HIS A 114 8.05 7.33 -2.24
CA HIS A 114 6.97 6.35 -2.18
C HIS A 114 6.21 6.44 -0.88
N ILE A 115 4.92 6.10 -0.92
CA ILE A 115 4.08 5.91 0.27
C ILE A 115 3.79 4.42 0.41
N ASN A 116 4.21 3.82 1.53
CA ASN A 116 4.03 2.40 1.79
C ASN A 116 2.86 2.12 2.74
N ASN A 117 2.56 3.07 3.64
CA ASN A 117 1.44 2.95 4.56
C ASN A 117 0.94 4.34 4.97
N CYS A 118 -0.36 4.48 5.14
CA CYS A 118 -0.98 5.64 5.76
C CYS A 118 -2.33 5.25 6.37
N TYR A 119 -2.69 5.91 7.46
CA TYR A 119 -3.97 5.69 8.14
C TYR A 119 -4.35 6.87 9.03
N VAL A 120 -5.64 6.96 9.37
CA VAL A 120 -6.14 7.93 10.35
C VAL A 120 -5.64 7.55 11.73
N LEU A 121 -4.78 8.39 12.32
CA LEU A 121 -4.19 8.13 13.63
C LEU A 121 -5.11 8.59 14.76
N THR A 122 -5.76 9.76 14.60
CA THR A 122 -6.75 10.27 15.54
C THR A 122 -7.94 10.86 14.80
N ALA A 123 -9.13 10.70 15.36
CA ALA A 123 -10.37 11.27 14.86
C ALA A 123 -11.15 11.99 15.95
N GLY A 124 -12.11 12.80 15.53
CA GLY A 124 -13.11 13.42 16.41
C GLY A 124 -14.27 12.48 16.73
N SER A 125 -15.42 13.06 17.08
CA SER A 125 -16.64 12.30 17.49
C SER A 125 -17.21 11.39 16.39
N GLY A 126 -16.84 11.59 15.13
CA GLY A 126 -17.22 10.72 14.02
C GLY A 126 -16.46 9.39 13.97
N ASN A 127 -15.34 9.25 14.71
CA ASN A 127 -14.48 8.07 14.78
C ASN A 127 -13.92 7.61 13.41
N SER A 128 -14.05 8.43 12.38
CA SER A 128 -13.66 8.15 10.99
C SER A 128 -13.31 9.44 10.27
N ALA A 129 -12.62 9.34 9.14
CA ALA A 129 -12.52 10.43 8.19
C ALA A 129 -13.91 10.82 7.69
N ALA A 130 -14.17 12.12 7.56
CA ALA A 130 -15.41 12.65 7.04
C ALA A 130 -15.44 12.77 5.52
N GLY A 131 -14.28 12.69 4.88
CA GLY A 131 -14.07 12.65 3.43
C GLY A 131 -12.84 11.86 3.07
N THR A 132 -12.59 11.67 1.79
CA THR A 132 -11.35 11.05 1.29
C THR A 132 -10.18 11.98 1.56
N ILE A 133 -9.08 11.43 2.10
CA ILE A 133 -7.85 12.16 2.39
C ILE A 133 -6.85 11.85 1.28
N TYR A 134 -6.23 12.88 0.73
CA TYR A 134 -5.31 12.82 -0.40
C TYR A 134 -3.88 13.17 0.02
N PHE A 135 -2.94 12.47 -0.58
CA PHE A 135 -1.51 12.77 -0.54
C PHE A 135 -1.04 13.02 -1.97
N GLY A 136 -0.63 14.23 -2.26
CA GLY A 136 -0.35 14.63 -3.65
C GLY A 136 0.46 15.90 -3.76
N THR A 137 0.42 16.52 -4.93
CA THR A 137 1.09 17.79 -5.23
C THR A 137 0.30 18.64 -6.20
N GLY A 138 0.75 19.88 -6.39
CA GLY A 138 0.11 20.86 -7.25
C GLY A 138 -1.01 21.62 -6.55
N THR A 139 -1.80 22.35 -7.34
CA THR A 139 -2.92 23.13 -6.82
C THR A 139 -3.97 22.22 -6.21
N VAL A 140 -4.40 22.55 -4.99
CA VAL A 140 -5.49 21.83 -4.30
C VAL A 140 -6.79 22.53 -4.54
N THR A 141 -7.78 21.81 -5.05
CA THR A 141 -9.14 22.33 -5.33
C THR A 141 -10.16 21.48 -4.57
N ALA A 142 -10.94 22.10 -3.71
CA ALA A 142 -11.92 21.40 -2.84
C ALA A 142 -11.29 20.20 -2.08
N GLY A 143 -10.05 20.32 -1.66
CA GLY A 143 -9.33 19.27 -0.92
C GLY A 143 -8.61 18.23 -1.78
N VAL A 144 -8.72 18.30 -3.12
CA VAL A 144 -8.08 17.35 -4.04
C VAL A 144 -6.87 17.98 -4.71
N PRO A 145 -5.64 17.43 -4.54
CA PRO A 145 -4.43 17.87 -5.25
C PRO A 145 -4.51 17.57 -6.74
N ALA A 146 -3.87 18.41 -7.57
CA ALA A 146 -3.83 18.21 -9.02
C ALA A 146 -3.15 16.90 -9.46
N THR A 147 -2.19 16.40 -8.66
CA THR A 147 -1.57 15.09 -8.83
C THR A 147 -1.70 14.32 -7.52
N VAL A 148 -2.33 13.15 -7.56
CA VAL A 148 -2.56 12.28 -6.40
C VAL A 148 -1.59 11.11 -6.47
N TYR A 149 -0.90 10.85 -5.35
CA TYR A 149 0.03 9.73 -5.21
C TYR A 149 -0.49 8.66 -4.26
N GLU A 150 -1.39 9.01 -3.32
CA GLU A 150 -2.03 8.05 -2.42
C GLU A 150 -3.31 8.65 -1.84
N VAL A 151 -4.21 7.77 -1.39
CA VAL A 151 -5.46 8.17 -0.73
C VAL A 151 -5.76 7.29 0.48
N ILE A 152 -6.43 7.88 1.47
CA ILE A 152 -7.23 7.16 2.47
C ILE A 152 -8.67 7.42 2.08
N GLN A 153 -9.32 6.43 1.48
CA GLN A 153 -10.70 6.56 1.04
C GLN A 153 -11.64 6.74 2.25
N PHE A 154 -12.65 7.57 2.08
CA PHE A 154 -13.76 7.73 3.03
C PHE A 154 -14.26 6.36 3.53
N ASP A 155 -14.56 6.25 4.81
CA ASP A 155 -15.01 5.07 5.57
C ASP A 155 -13.95 3.98 5.86
N TYR A 156 -12.78 3.95 5.18
CA TYR A 156 -11.79 2.91 5.42
C TYR A 156 -10.75 3.25 6.50
N ASN A 157 -10.48 4.53 6.73
CA ASN A 157 -9.49 5.04 7.70
C ASN A 157 -8.05 4.53 7.51
N SER A 158 -7.79 3.75 6.49
CA SER A 158 -6.48 3.18 6.18
C SER A 158 -6.26 3.11 4.68
N ARG A 159 -4.99 2.97 4.32
CA ARG A 159 -4.58 2.71 2.94
C ARG A 159 -5.12 1.37 2.45
N ILE A 160 -5.77 1.38 1.30
CA ILE A 160 -6.24 0.18 0.59
C ILE A 160 -5.74 0.18 -0.86
N THR A 161 -4.44 0.37 -1.02
CA THR A 161 -3.72 0.38 -2.31
C THR A 161 -2.84 -0.84 -2.41
N ALA A 162 -3.04 -1.69 -3.42
CA ALA A 162 -2.28 -2.91 -3.64
C ALA A 162 -0.89 -2.62 -4.23
N SER A 163 -0.08 -1.88 -3.49
CA SER A 163 1.29 -1.54 -3.88
C SER A 163 2.18 -1.44 -2.65
N TYR A 164 3.43 -1.89 -2.78
CA TYR A 164 4.45 -1.75 -1.74
C TYR A 164 5.84 -1.65 -2.38
N THR A 165 6.64 -0.71 -1.94
CA THR A 165 8.04 -0.59 -2.40
C THR A 165 8.98 -1.11 -1.32
N ILE A 166 9.85 -2.05 -1.70
CA ILE A 166 10.81 -2.67 -0.79
C ILE A 166 11.84 -1.61 -0.37
N PRO A 167 12.00 -1.35 0.94
CA PRO A 167 12.99 -0.38 1.42
C PRO A 167 14.43 -0.78 1.10
N ALA A 168 15.33 0.18 1.06
CA ALA A 168 16.75 -0.06 0.97
C ALA A 168 17.24 -0.96 2.11
N GLY A 169 18.16 -1.89 1.81
CA GLY A 169 18.70 -2.85 2.77
C GLY A 169 17.77 -4.02 3.10
N TYR A 170 16.68 -4.22 2.35
CA TYR A 170 15.76 -5.35 2.52
C TYR A 170 15.53 -6.09 1.20
N THR A 171 15.26 -7.38 1.30
CA THR A 171 14.70 -8.18 0.22
C THR A 171 13.30 -8.62 0.62
N GLY A 172 12.35 -8.48 -0.29
CA GLY A 172 10.98 -8.94 -0.14
C GLY A 172 10.80 -10.33 -0.73
N TYR A 173 10.05 -11.18 -0.04
CA TYR A 173 9.63 -12.50 -0.48
C TYR A 173 8.12 -12.56 -0.47
N VAL A 174 7.49 -12.60 -1.66
CA VAL A 174 6.03 -12.72 -1.75
C VAL A 174 5.65 -14.18 -1.52
N LEU A 175 4.88 -14.40 -0.46
CA LEU A 175 4.49 -15.76 -0.03
C LEU A 175 3.14 -16.18 -0.61
N GLN A 176 2.22 -15.22 -0.71
CA GLN A 176 0.85 -15.46 -1.11
C GLN A 176 0.28 -14.24 -1.82
N GLY A 177 -0.62 -14.48 -2.75
CA GLY A 177 -1.44 -13.47 -3.40
C GLY A 177 -2.88 -13.93 -3.52
N LEU A 178 -3.82 -13.00 -3.38
CA LEU A 178 -5.23 -13.20 -3.65
C LEU A 178 -5.69 -12.10 -4.61
N PHE A 179 -6.48 -12.47 -5.58
CA PHE A 179 -7.16 -11.52 -6.46
C PHE A 179 -8.64 -11.92 -6.57
N SER A 180 -9.52 -10.94 -6.44
CA SER A 180 -10.95 -11.17 -6.62
C SER A 180 -11.56 -10.07 -7.49
N SER A 181 -12.60 -10.45 -8.24
CA SER A 181 -13.47 -9.49 -8.90
C SER A 181 -14.93 -9.78 -8.57
N GLY A 182 -15.69 -8.71 -8.37
CA GLY A 182 -17.13 -8.73 -8.25
C GLY A 182 -17.74 -7.81 -9.31
N GLN A 183 -19.02 -7.99 -9.56
CA GLN A 183 -19.76 -7.12 -10.47
C GLN A 183 -20.63 -6.17 -9.65
N SER A 184 -20.40 -4.86 -9.74
CA SER A 184 -21.40 -3.87 -9.31
C SER A 184 -22.45 -3.66 -10.41
N SER A 185 -22.02 -3.58 -11.66
CA SER A 185 -22.85 -3.54 -12.87
C SER A 185 -22.11 -4.08 -14.10
N GLY A 186 -20.81 -4.38 -13.99
CA GLY A 186 -19.97 -4.87 -15.07
C GLY A 186 -20.28 -6.32 -15.46
N THR A 187 -20.03 -6.65 -16.70
CA THR A 187 -20.19 -8.01 -17.23
C THR A 187 -18.88 -8.47 -17.86
N GLY A 188 -18.38 -9.60 -17.45
CA GLY A 188 -17.24 -10.23 -18.07
C GLY A 188 -16.04 -10.43 -17.14
N PRO A 189 -15.04 -11.16 -17.62
CA PRO A 189 -13.85 -11.47 -16.85
C PRO A 189 -12.96 -10.25 -16.61
N VAL A 190 -12.28 -10.26 -15.47
CA VAL A 190 -11.25 -9.33 -15.11
C VAL A 190 -9.92 -10.04 -15.00
N THR A 191 -8.89 -9.50 -15.65
CA THR A 191 -7.53 -10.00 -15.56
C THR A 191 -6.76 -9.21 -14.51
N GLY A 192 -6.35 -9.89 -13.42
CA GLY A 192 -5.44 -9.40 -12.41
C GLY A 192 -3.99 -9.72 -12.77
N ARG A 193 -3.08 -8.81 -12.44
CA ARG A 193 -1.63 -8.95 -12.66
C ARG A 193 -0.88 -8.56 -11.41
N LEU A 194 0.09 -9.36 -11.01
CA LEU A 194 1.09 -8.97 -10.04
C LEU A 194 2.32 -8.49 -10.80
N MET A 195 2.68 -7.23 -10.60
CA MET A 195 3.75 -6.55 -11.30
C MET A 195 4.89 -6.19 -10.36
N THR A 196 6.12 -6.23 -10.84
CA THR A 196 7.27 -5.64 -10.17
C THR A 196 7.85 -4.54 -11.03
N ARG A 197 8.32 -3.46 -10.39
CA ARG A 197 8.92 -2.30 -11.05
C ARG A 197 10.13 -1.84 -10.26
N GLY A 198 11.32 -2.05 -10.83
CA GLY A 198 12.58 -1.57 -10.27
C GLY A 198 12.83 -0.08 -10.56
N THR A 199 14.01 0.41 -10.17
CA THR A 199 14.42 1.80 -10.35
C THR A 199 14.54 2.24 -11.84
N ASN A 200 14.66 1.29 -12.76
CA ASN A 200 14.60 1.52 -14.21
C ASN A 200 13.17 1.77 -14.74
N ASN A 201 12.17 1.72 -13.87
CA ASN A 201 10.75 1.94 -14.16
C ASN A 201 10.12 0.93 -15.15
N ILE A 202 10.80 -0.19 -15.44
CA ILE A 202 10.24 -1.27 -16.28
C ILE A 202 9.32 -2.11 -15.41
N ARG A 203 8.07 -2.31 -15.88
CA ARG A 203 7.10 -3.19 -15.25
C ARG A 203 7.27 -4.61 -15.77
N LEU A 204 7.56 -5.54 -14.87
CA LEU A 204 7.66 -6.96 -15.14
C LEU A 204 6.46 -7.69 -14.53
N THR A 205 5.80 -8.53 -15.31
CA THR A 205 4.68 -9.34 -14.82
C THR A 205 5.21 -10.57 -14.11
N SER A 206 4.88 -10.71 -12.82
CA SER A 206 5.27 -11.86 -11.99
C SER A 206 4.19 -12.93 -11.93
N ALA A 207 2.91 -12.54 -12.01
CA ALA A 207 1.78 -13.45 -12.09
C ALA A 207 0.60 -12.81 -12.83
N VAL A 208 -0.23 -13.65 -13.46
CA VAL A 208 -1.46 -13.23 -14.14
C VAL A 208 -2.57 -14.21 -13.78
N THR A 209 -3.75 -13.69 -13.50
CA THR A 209 -4.95 -14.47 -13.29
C THR A 209 -6.14 -13.80 -13.96
N THR A 210 -7.12 -14.60 -14.35
CA THR A 210 -8.39 -14.08 -14.87
C THR A 210 -9.53 -14.68 -14.08
N VAL A 211 -10.38 -13.83 -13.55
CA VAL A 211 -11.55 -14.21 -12.75
C VAL A 211 -12.81 -13.60 -13.36
N ASN A 212 -13.91 -14.29 -13.20
CA ASN A 212 -15.23 -13.80 -13.61
C ASN A 212 -16.17 -13.94 -12.42
N ASN A 213 -16.39 -12.84 -11.69
CA ASN A 213 -17.23 -12.80 -10.49
C ASN A 213 -16.81 -13.89 -9.48
N GLY A 214 -15.55 -13.80 -9.02
CA GLY A 214 -14.98 -14.80 -8.12
C GLY A 214 -13.61 -14.38 -7.58
N ALA A 215 -12.88 -15.33 -7.03
CA ALA A 215 -11.55 -15.12 -6.47
C ALA A 215 -10.57 -16.20 -6.91
N ALA A 216 -9.30 -15.81 -6.99
CA ALA A 216 -8.16 -16.71 -7.19
C ALA A 216 -7.16 -16.46 -6.05
N ASP A 217 -6.74 -17.53 -5.40
CA ASP A 217 -5.73 -17.54 -4.34
C ASP A 217 -4.50 -18.29 -4.82
N TYR A 218 -3.32 -17.74 -4.54
CA TYR A 218 -2.03 -18.28 -4.92
C TYR A 218 -1.10 -18.33 -3.72
N ALA A 219 -0.86 -19.51 -3.18
CA ALA A 219 0.28 -19.76 -2.30
C ALA A 219 1.50 -20.09 -3.17
N PHE A 220 2.56 -19.33 -3.07
CA PHE A 220 3.80 -19.57 -3.81
C PHE A 220 4.63 -20.61 -3.05
N GLU A 221 4.76 -21.83 -3.58
CA GLU A 221 5.63 -22.87 -3.02
C GLU A 221 7.09 -22.36 -2.89
N TYR A 222 7.52 -21.63 -3.91
CA TYR A 222 8.77 -20.85 -3.89
C TYR A 222 8.42 -19.37 -3.93
N PRO A 223 8.76 -18.60 -2.89
CA PRO A 223 8.45 -17.17 -2.83
C PRO A 223 8.97 -16.40 -4.02
N VAL A 224 8.17 -15.44 -4.52
CA VAL A 224 8.67 -14.50 -5.53
C VAL A 224 9.62 -13.52 -4.86
N VAL A 225 10.88 -13.49 -5.31
CA VAL A 225 11.92 -12.61 -4.76
C VAL A 225 11.78 -11.22 -5.35
N VAL A 226 11.68 -10.21 -4.51
CA VAL A 226 11.59 -8.79 -4.88
C VAL A 226 12.79 -8.05 -4.26
N PRO A 227 13.75 -7.58 -5.07
CA PRO A 227 14.91 -6.86 -4.57
C PRO A 227 14.54 -5.55 -3.87
N GLU A 228 15.47 -4.99 -3.09
CA GLU A 228 15.34 -3.63 -2.57
C GLU A 228 15.03 -2.60 -3.66
N LYS A 229 14.38 -1.48 -3.29
CA LYS A 229 14.05 -0.36 -4.20
C LYS A 229 13.15 -0.77 -5.37
N THR A 230 12.48 -1.91 -5.25
CA THR A 230 11.54 -2.42 -6.25
C THR A 230 10.13 -2.34 -5.69
N THR A 231 9.23 -1.77 -6.48
CA THR A 231 7.80 -1.73 -6.17
C THR A 231 7.14 -3.01 -6.67
N ILE A 232 6.34 -3.64 -5.81
CA ILE A 232 5.37 -4.65 -6.18
C ILE A 232 3.98 -4.02 -6.19
N GLU A 233 3.17 -4.33 -7.21
CA GLU A 233 1.89 -3.69 -7.47
C GLU A 233 0.92 -4.70 -8.09
N ALA A 234 -0.34 -4.72 -7.60
CA ALA A 234 -1.40 -5.43 -8.28
C ALA A 234 -2.16 -4.49 -9.22
N GLN A 235 -2.34 -4.93 -10.45
CA GLN A 235 -3.10 -4.23 -11.49
C GLN A 235 -4.25 -5.11 -11.97
N ALA A 236 -5.29 -4.47 -12.48
CA ALA A 236 -6.46 -5.13 -13.06
C ALA A 236 -6.87 -4.49 -14.38
N VAL A 237 -7.51 -5.27 -15.25
CA VAL A 237 -8.17 -4.80 -16.46
C VAL A 237 -9.41 -5.66 -16.71
N GLY A 238 -10.55 -5.01 -16.89
CA GLY A 238 -11.81 -5.65 -17.24
C GLY A 238 -11.99 -5.81 -18.74
N THR A 239 -12.85 -6.75 -19.15
CA THR A 239 -13.39 -6.80 -20.52
C THR A 239 -14.63 -5.91 -20.69
N GLY A 240 -15.16 -5.39 -19.58
CA GLY A 240 -16.24 -4.41 -19.47
C GLY A 240 -15.93 -3.40 -18.40
N THR A 241 -16.85 -2.45 -18.18
CA THR A 241 -16.73 -1.34 -17.22
C THR A 241 -17.32 -1.71 -15.87
N ASN A 242 -17.01 -0.91 -14.82
CA ASN A 242 -17.61 -0.99 -13.48
C ASN A 242 -17.40 -2.33 -12.77
N ASN A 243 -16.19 -2.88 -12.83
CA ASN A 243 -15.84 -4.10 -12.09
C ASN A 243 -15.18 -3.74 -10.77
N ALA A 244 -15.72 -4.21 -9.65
CA ALA A 244 -15.07 -4.09 -8.36
C ALA A 244 -13.97 -5.16 -8.22
N CYS A 245 -12.76 -4.76 -7.86
CA CYS A 245 -11.61 -5.65 -7.71
C CYS A 245 -10.94 -5.47 -6.36
N SER A 246 -10.51 -6.58 -5.76
CA SER A 246 -9.61 -6.58 -4.60
C SER A 246 -8.36 -7.38 -4.90
N ALA A 247 -7.25 -6.93 -4.34
CA ALA A 247 -6.00 -7.68 -4.37
C ALA A 247 -5.35 -7.66 -2.99
N MET A 248 -4.75 -8.78 -2.60
CA MET A 248 -3.95 -8.88 -1.38
C MET A 248 -2.68 -9.66 -1.70
N PHE A 249 -1.58 -9.29 -1.10
CA PHE A 249 -0.37 -10.12 -1.10
C PHE A 249 0.40 -9.98 0.21
N ILE A 250 1.08 -11.04 0.59
CA ILE A 250 1.87 -11.13 1.82
C ILE A 250 3.34 -11.13 1.43
N ILE A 251 4.10 -10.20 2.01
CA ILE A 251 5.53 -10.07 1.82
C ILE A 251 6.23 -10.37 3.14
N LEU A 252 7.18 -11.28 3.14
CA LEU A 252 8.19 -11.40 4.18
C LEU A 252 9.37 -10.52 3.79
N LEU A 253 9.65 -9.46 4.56
CA LEU A 253 10.84 -8.64 4.41
C LEU A 253 11.97 -9.22 5.25
N ILE A 254 13.13 -9.42 4.65
CA ILE A 254 14.35 -9.85 5.34
C ILE A 254 15.43 -8.81 5.08
N LYS A 255 16.10 -8.36 6.15
CA LYS A 255 17.21 -7.42 6.04
C LYS A 255 18.41 -8.08 5.36
N ASN A 256 19.01 -7.41 4.37
CA ASN A 256 20.08 -7.99 3.53
C ASN A 256 21.35 -8.35 4.33
N ASP A 257 21.64 -7.63 5.44
CA ASP A 257 22.80 -7.88 6.29
C ASP A 257 22.49 -8.86 7.45
N ALA A 258 21.38 -9.58 7.40
CA ALA A 258 20.94 -10.53 8.44
C ALA A 258 21.83 -11.78 8.49
N GLY A 259 23.14 -11.56 8.61
CA GLY A 259 24.11 -12.63 8.86
C GLY A 259 24.17 -13.66 7.73
N THR A 260 25.03 -13.47 6.77
CA THR A 260 25.69 -14.62 6.14
C THR A 260 26.45 -15.36 7.26
N PRO A 261 26.20 -16.66 7.45
CA PRO A 261 26.95 -17.45 8.43
C PRO A 261 28.44 -17.44 8.14
#